data_6e7303c7336ef504ba6dd6b24e2aa277
#
_entry.id   6e7303c7336ef504ba6dd6b24e2aa277
#
_cell.length_a   1.000
_cell.length_b   1.000
_cell.length_c   1.000
_cell.angle_alpha   90.00
_cell.angle_beta   90.00
_cell.angle_gamma   90.00
#
_symmetry.space_group_name_H-M   'P 1'
#
loop_
_entity.id
_entity.type
_entity.pdbx_description
1 polymer ?
#
loop_
_entity_poly.entity_id
_entity_poly.type
_entity_poly.pdbx_seq_one_letter_code
_entity_poly.pdbx_strand_id
1 'polypeptide(L)'
;MIGKKLLLDFLQDVHVQLDGEILFTDDIEYWQSNNFYYDFQKSITFWVWGGEDIRIYGSGTLNGNGQAWYNGFAGREILDDDNTYYRPILFLTDNATRVDIQGIHFLNSPCWTTFLVRTNDVSFDRVRIDAISNNASALPKVSKPA
;
A
#
# COMPACT_ATOMS: atom_id res chain seq x y z
N MET A 1 -0.70 11.15 10.73
CA MET A 1 -1.50 9.89 10.68
C MET A 1 -2.66 10.05 9.73
N ILE A 2 -2.93 9.05 8.89
CA ILE A 2 -4.04 9.05 7.94
C ILE A 2 -5.09 8.03 8.38
N GLY A 3 -6.31 8.50 8.62
CA GLY A 3 -7.44 7.67 9.06
C GLY A 3 -8.65 7.69 8.13
N LYS A 4 -8.49 8.20 6.90
CA LYS A 4 -9.54 8.23 5.89
C LYS A 4 -8.98 7.90 4.51
N LYS A 5 -9.79 7.27 3.66
CA LYS A 5 -9.41 6.99 2.27
C LYS A 5 -9.23 8.28 1.47
N LEU A 6 -8.26 8.26 0.56
CA LEU A 6 -7.93 9.41 -0.27
C LEU A 6 -7.90 9.02 -1.75
N LEU A 7 -8.64 9.74 -2.57
CA LEU A 7 -8.58 9.63 -4.02
C LEU A 7 -7.76 10.80 -4.58
N LEU A 8 -6.57 10.49 -5.09
CA LEU A 8 -5.62 11.45 -5.64
C LEU A 8 -5.40 11.14 -7.13
N ASP A 9 -6.46 11.06 -7.91
CA ASP A 9 -6.45 10.64 -9.31
C ASP A 9 -6.31 11.80 -10.32
N PHE A 10 -6.10 13.01 -9.81
CA PHE A 10 -6.08 14.26 -10.56
C PHE A 10 -4.70 14.94 -10.56
N LEU A 11 -3.65 14.25 -10.18
CA LEU A 11 -2.34 14.87 -9.97
C LEU A 11 -1.67 15.24 -11.30
N GLN A 12 -1.07 16.41 -11.33
CA GLN A 12 -0.25 16.87 -12.46
C GLN A 12 0.95 17.65 -11.94
N ASP A 13 2.15 17.19 -12.30
CA ASP A 13 3.43 17.79 -11.89
C ASP A 13 3.49 18.03 -10.37
N VAL A 14 3.26 16.98 -9.61
CA VAL A 14 3.24 17.02 -8.14
C VAL A 14 4.51 16.41 -7.58
N HIS A 15 5.18 17.18 -6.72
CA HIS A 15 6.37 16.75 -6.01
C HIS A 15 6.05 16.65 -4.51
N VAL A 16 6.23 15.47 -3.96
CA VAL A 16 6.02 15.22 -2.53
C VAL A 16 7.36 14.92 -1.89
N GLN A 17 7.84 15.84 -1.06
CA GLN A 17 8.99 15.58 -0.21
C GLN A 17 8.53 14.98 1.12
N LEU A 18 8.97 13.77 1.39
CA LEU A 18 8.64 13.03 2.61
C LEU A 18 9.93 12.67 3.35
N ASP A 19 10.18 13.34 4.47
CA ASP A 19 11.31 13.05 5.36
C ASP A 19 10.87 12.53 6.73
N GLY A 20 9.60 12.67 7.06
CA GLY A 20 8.97 12.10 8.25
C GLY A 20 8.25 10.79 7.98
N GLU A 21 7.20 10.54 8.73
CA GLU A 21 6.39 9.30 8.59
C GLU A 21 4.94 9.62 8.26
N ILE A 22 4.44 8.96 7.24
CA ILE A 22 3.00 8.82 7.00
C ILE A 22 2.58 7.48 7.57
N LEU A 23 1.73 7.51 8.60
CA LEU A 23 1.21 6.34 9.29
C LEU A 23 -0.28 6.23 9.04
N PHE A 24 -0.71 5.08 8.50
CA PHE A 24 -2.13 4.77 8.38
C PHE A 24 -2.66 4.20 9.70
N THR A 25 -3.91 4.52 10.02
CA THR A 25 -4.57 3.91 11.18
C THR A 25 -4.80 2.43 10.93
N ASP A 26 -4.80 1.66 11.99
CA ASP A 26 -5.12 0.22 11.98
C ASP A 26 -6.60 -0.05 12.33
N ASP A 27 -7.47 0.90 12.03
CA ASP A 27 -8.92 0.76 12.20
C ASP A 27 -9.48 -0.16 11.09
N ILE A 28 -9.41 -1.45 11.35
CA ILE A 28 -9.83 -2.49 10.41
C ILE A 28 -11.29 -2.32 9.99
N GLU A 29 -12.16 -2.01 10.94
CA GLU A 29 -13.61 -1.84 10.67
C GLU A 29 -13.85 -0.68 9.70
N TYR A 30 -13.18 0.44 9.92
CA TYR A 30 -13.27 1.57 9.01
C TYR A 30 -12.78 1.21 7.61
N TRP A 31 -11.59 0.63 7.49
CA TRP A 31 -10.99 0.34 6.19
C TRP A 31 -11.71 -0.77 5.42
N GLN A 32 -12.27 -1.76 6.10
CA GLN A 32 -13.11 -2.77 5.46
C GLN A 32 -14.38 -2.19 4.83
N SER A 33 -14.88 -1.09 5.39
CA SER A 33 -16.12 -0.43 4.94
C SER A 33 -15.87 0.77 4.03
N ASN A 34 -14.67 1.38 4.09
CA ASN A 34 -14.32 2.63 3.39
C ASN A 34 -12.97 2.47 2.67
N ASN A 35 -13.02 2.05 1.42
CA ASN A 35 -11.81 1.74 0.66
C ASN A 35 -12.02 1.90 -0.84
N PHE A 36 -10.97 1.61 -1.60
CA PHE A 36 -11.03 1.33 -3.04
C PHE A 36 -10.70 -0.15 -3.23
N TYR A 37 -11.62 -0.90 -3.83
CA TYR A 37 -11.49 -2.35 -4.01
C TYR A 37 -10.97 -2.69 -5.41
N TYR A 38 -10.04 -3.64 -5.48
CA TYR A 38 -9.47 -4.17 -6.70
C TYR A 38 -9.67 -5.70 -6.76
N ASP A 39 -10.61 -6.13 -7.59
CA ASP A 39 -11.04 -7.52 -7.66
C ASP A 39 -9.92 -8.48 -8.10
N PHE A 40 -9.08 -8.04 -9.03
CA PHE A 40 -7.97 -8.84 -9.53
C PHE A 40 -7.03 -9.33 -8.41
N GLN A 41 -6.82 -8.52 -7.39
CA GLN A 41 -5.99 -8.86 -6.24
C GLN A 41 -6.79 -9.23 -4.98
N LYS A 42 -8.11 -9.20 -5.06
CA LYS A 42 -9.01 -9.35 -3.88
C LYS A 42 -8.50 -8.51 -2.70
N SER A 43 -8.15 -7.28 -2.99
CA SER A 43 -7.51 -6.36 -2.04
C SER A 43 -8.16 -5.00 -2.11
N ILE A 44 -7.98 -4.26 -1.04
CA ILE A 44 -8.38 -2.86 -0.92
C ILE A 44 -7.14 -1.97 -0.88
N THR A 45 -7.32 -0.68 -0.96
CA THR A 45 -6.22 0.26 -0.75
C THR A 45 -6.68 1.45 0.08
N PHE A 46 -5.73 2.04 0.80
CA PHE A 46 -5.95 3.26 1.60
C PHE A 46 -6.21 4.48 0.72
N TRP A 47 -5.50 4.56 -0.41
CA TRP A 47 -5.48 5.68 -1.33
C TRP A 47 -5.19 5.23 -2.75
N VAL A 48 -5.55 6.07 -3.70
CA VAL A 48 -5.22 5.87 -5.11
C VAL A 48 -4.48 7.09 -5.61
N TRP A 49 -3.35 6.88 -6.27
CA TRP A 49 -2.55 7.91 -6.92
C TRP A 49 -2.71 7.79 -8.43
N GLY A 50 -3.08 8.87 -9.10
CA GLY A 50 -3.25 8.90 -10.55
C GLY A 50 -2.99 10.27 -11.13
N GLY A 51 -2.72 10.30 -12.43
CA GLY A 51 -2.37 11.50 -13.17
C GLY A 51 -1.00 11.42 -13.81
N GLU A 52 -0.31 12.54 -13.94
CA GLU A 52 0.97 12.61 -14.66
C GLU A 52 2.04 13.34 -13.85
N ASP A 53 3.30 12.93 -14.06
CA ASP A 53 4.48 13.58 -13.46
C ASP A 53 4.39 13.66 -11.93
N ILE A 54 4.27 12.50 -11.31
CA ILE A 54 4.18 12.35 -9.87
C ILE A 54 5.56 11.94 -9.33
N ARG A 55 6.11 12.75 -8.45
CA ARG A 55 7.40 12.47 -7.83
C ARG A 55 7.27 12.46 -6.32
N ILE A 56 7.70 11.36 -5.70
CA ILE A 56 7.75 11.21 -4.24
C ILE A 56 9.19 10.90 -3.85
N TYR A 57 9.78 11.73 -3.01
CA TYR A 57 11.19 11.60 -2.64
C TYR A 57 11.44 12.03 -1.19
N GLY A 58 12.58 11.63 -0.69
CA GLY A 58 13.04 11.97 0.65
C GLY A 58 13.60 10.77 1.40
N SER A 59 13.76 10.92 2.70
CA SER A 59 14.24 9.88 3.61
C SER A 59 13.14 9.28 4.48
N GLY A 60 11.89 9.59 4.16
CA GLY A 60 10.75 9.26 5.00
C GLY A 60 10.19 7.86 4.83
N THR A 61 9.16 7.59 5.60
CA THR A 61 8.53 6.27 5.71
C THR A 61 7.04 6.36 5.41
N LEU A 62 6.57 5.46 4.54
CA LEU A 62 5.16 5.10 4.45
C LEU A 62 4.92 3.85 5.29
N ASN A 63 4.15 3.98 6.37
CA ASN A 63 3.90 2.90 7.30
C ASN A 63 2.43 2.47 7.23
N GLY A 64 2.21 1.25 6.75
CA GLY A 64 0.87 0.68 6.61
C GLY A 64 0.27 0.18 7.92
N ASN A 65 1.05 0.19 9.01
CA ASN A 65 0.60 -0.25 10.34
C ASN A 65 -0.03 -1.65 10.34
N GLY A 66 0.65 -2.59 9.66
CA GLY A 66 0.07 -3.86 9.25
C GLY A 66 -0.15 -4.91 10.34
N GLN A 67 0.37 -4.73 11.57
CA GLN A 67 0.37 -5.79 12.57
C GLN A 67 -1.03 -6.32 12.92
N ALA A 68 -1.99 -5.42 13.14
CA ALA A 68 -3.37 -5.83 13.42
C ALA A 68 -3.98 -6.62 12.25
N TRP A 69 -3.64 -6.24 11.01
CA TRP A 69 -4.06 -6.93 9.81
C TRP A 69 -3.45 -8.32 9.69
N TYR A 70 -2.17 -8.48 10.04
CA TYR A 70 -1.50 -9.79 10.03
C TYR A 70 -2.18 -10.73 11.02
N ASN A 71 -2.47 -10.26 12.23
CA ASN A 71 -3.14 -11.03 13.25
C ASN A 71 -4.53 -11.49 12.81
N GLY A 72 -5.32 -10.61 12.22
CA GLY A 72 -6.66 -10.94 11.74
C GLY A 72 -6.68 -11.84 10.52
N PHE A 73 -5.62 -11.84 9.72
CA PHE A 73 -5.52 -12.62 8.49
C PHE A 73 -4.88 -13.99 8.68
N ALA A 74 -4.25 -14.25 9.80
CA ALA A 74 -3.48 -15.47 10.04
C ALA A 74 -4.25 -16.73 9.62
N GLY A 75 -3.58 -17.59 8.84
CA GLY A 75 -4.15 -18.84 8.35
C GLY A 75 -5.05 -18.74 7.12
N ARG A 76 -5.22 -17.56 6.54
CA ARG A 76 -6.00 -17.34 5.32
C ARG A 76 -5.12 -17.22 4.08
N GLU A 77 -5.70 -17.46 2.91
CA GLU A 77 -5.07 -17.21 1.62
C GLU A 77 -5.76 -16.03 0.91
N ILE A 78 -4.94 -15.16 0.28
CA ILE A 78 -5.46 -13.91 -0.30
C ILE A 78 -6.44 -14.17 -1.43
N LEU A 79 -6.13 -15.12 -2.32
CA LEU A 79 -6.88 -15.36 -3.55
C LEU A 79 -7.91 -16.48 -3.41
N ASP A 80 -8.15 -16.99 -2.22
CA ASP A 80 -9.22 -17.96 -2.01
C ASP A 80 -10.59 -17.33 -2.27
N ASP A 81 -11.46 -18.07 -2.92
CA ASP A 81 -12.77 -17.55 -3.35
C ASP A 81 -13.66 -17.13 -2.18
N ASP A 82 -13.50 -17.78 -1.03
CA ASP A 82 -14.23 -17.48 0.20
C ASP A 82 -13.54 -16.44 1.10
N ASN A 83 -12.38 -15.93 0.69
CA ASN A 83 -11.71 -14.88 1.47
C ASN A 83 -12.45 -13.55 1.36
N THR A 84 -12.99 -13.08 2.46
CA THR A 84 -13.64 -11.79 2.62
C THR A 84 -12.88 -10.82 3.51
N TYR A 85 -11.74 -11.25 4.04
CA TYR A 85 -10.88 -10.41 4.86
C TYR A 85 -9.90 -9.64 3.97
N TYR A 86 -10.39 -8.59 3.33
CA TYR A 86 -9.60 -7.75 2.46
C TYR A 86 -8.64 -6.88 3.25
N ARG A 87 -7.41 -6.76 2.76
CA ARG A 87 -6.35 -5.98 3.40
C ARG A 87 -5.86 -4.87 2.49
N PRO A 88 -5.53 -3.69 3.04
CA PRO A 88 -5.06 -2.57 2.24
C PRO A 88 -3.67 -2.80 1.61
N ILE A 89 -3.57 -2.45 0.34
CA ILE A 89 -2.31 -2.21 -0.35
C ILE A 89 -1.76 -0.86 0.10
N LEU A 90 -0.47 -0.78 0.38
CA LEU A 90 0.14 0.42 0.93
C LEU A 90 0.28 1.54 -0.09
N PHE A 91 0.73 1.23 -1.30
CA PHE A 91 0.91 2.21 -2.36
C PHE A 91 0.34 1.69 -3.68
N LEU A 92 -0.67 2.36 -4.17
CA LEU A 92 -1.33 1.99 -5.40
C LEU A 92 -1.41 3.18 -6.35
N THR A 93 -1.00 2.95 -7.60
CA THR A 93 -1.23 3.90 -8.69
C THR A 93 -2.28 3.33 -9.65
N ASP A 94 -3.17 4.18 -10.13
CA ASP A 94 -4.16 3.83 -11.13
C ASP A 94 -4.29 4.96 -12.15
N ASN A 95 -4.15 4.62 -13.42
CA ASN A 95 -4.15 5.57 -14.52
C ASN A 95 -3.11 6.69 -14.31
N ALA A 96 -1.86 6.29 -14.10
CA ALA A 96 -0.75 7.21 -13.86
C ALA A 96 0.34 7.06 -14.92
N THR A 97 1.03 8.16 -15.21
CA THR A 97 2.15 8.21 -16.15
C THR A 97 3.29 9.02 -15.56
N ARG A 98 4.52 8.52 -15.70
CA ARG A 98 5.74 9.13 -15.15
C ARG A 98 5.67 9.32 -13.64
N VAL A 99 5.76 8.20 -12.93
CA VAL A 99 5.80 8.13 -11.46
C VAL A 99 7.22 7.81 -11.02
N ASP A 100 7.80 8.67 -10.22
CA ASP A 100 9.18 8.53 -9.74
C ASP A 100 9.19 8.55 -8.21
N ILE A 101 9.72 7.47 -7.62
CA ILE A 101 9.77 7.32 -6.17
C ILE A 101 11.21 7.06 -5.75
N GLN A 102 11.75 7.93 -4.89
CA GLN A 102 13.15 7.90 -4.49
C GLN A 102 13.33 7.95 -2.98
N GLY A 103 14.11 7.04 -2.44
CA GLY A 103 14.59 7.05 -1.07
C GLY A 103 13.57 6.68 0.00
N ILE A 104 12.36 6.34 -0.37
CA ILE A 104 11.25 6.09 0.55
C ILE A 104 11.34 4.68 1.14
N HIS A 105 11.06 4.58 2.45
CA HIS A 105 10.90 3.33 3.16
C HIS A 105 9.41 2.95 3.22
N PHE A 106 9.06 1.83 2.61
CA PHE A 106 7.73 1.22 2.73
C PHE A 106 7.76 0.21 3.87
N LEU A 107 6.95 0.43 4.89
CA LEU A 107 6.98 -0.35 6.12
C LEU A 107 5.60 -0.95 6.42
N ASN A 108 5.61 -2.24 6.73
CA ASN A 108 4.46 -2.97 7.27
C ASN A 108 3.17 -2.78 6.48
N SER A 109 3.23 -2.98 5.17
CA SER A 109 2.02 -3.03 4.36
C SER A 109 1.09 -4.14 4.86
N PRO A 110 -0.19 -3.87 5.07
CA PRO A 110 -1.15 -4.91 5.45
C PRO A 110 -1.31 -6.03 4.41
N CYS A 111 -1.13 -5.70 3.13
CA CYS A 111 -1.20 -6.61 2.00
C CYS A 111 0.04 -6.42 1.10
N TRP A 112 -0.14 -6.33 -0.21
CA TRP A 112 0.94 -5.99 -1.13
C TRP A 112 1.49 -4.59 -0.82
N THR A 113 2.78 -4.40 -0.99
CA THR A 113 3.39 -3.08 -0.77
C THR A 113 3.02 -2.11 -1.88
N THR A 114 3.11 -2.56 -3.14
CA THR A 114 2.80 -1.73 -4.31
C THR A 114 1.91 -2.49 -5.28
N PHE A 115 1.03 -1.75 -5.95
CA PHE A 115 0.24 -2.26 -7.05
C PHE A 115 0.05 -1.16 -8.09
N LEU A 116 0.48 -1.44 -9.32
CA LEU A 116 0.47 -0.48 -10.42
C LEU A 116 -0.61 -0.90 -11.42
N VAL A 117 -1.67 -0.12 -11.50
CA VAL A 117 -2.82 -0.38 -12.38
C VAL A 117 -2.84 0.67 -13.49
N ARG A 118 -2.92 0.26 -14.73
CA ARG A 118 -2.96 1.18 -15.90
C ARG A 118 -1.91 2.30 -15.78
N THR A 119 -0.71 1.94 -15.38
CA THR A 119 0.36 2.87 -15.07
C THR A 119 1.54 2.65 -16.01
N ASN A 120 2.10 3.73 -16.51
CA ASN A 120 3.24 3.71 -17.43
C ASN A 120 4.40 4.53 -16.86
N ASP A 121 5.63 4.10 -17.18
CA ASP A 121 6.84 4.83 -16.88
C ASP A 121 7.00 5.09 -15.37
N VAL A 122 7.26 4.01 -14.64
CA VAL A 122 7.43 4.05 -13.18
C VAL A 122 8.86 3.72 -12.82
N SER A 123 9.45 4.52 -11.95
CA SER A 123 10.76 4.24 -11.37
C SER A 123 10.72 4.20 -9.85
N PHE A 124 11.40 3.21 -9.29
CA PHE A 124 11.69 3.11 -7.86
C PHE A 124 13.21 3.11 -7.71
N ASP A 125 13.74 4.12 -7.04
CA ASP A 125 15.18 4.25 -6.81
C ASP A 125 15.46 4.34 -5.31
N ARG A 126 16.39 3.51 -4.83
CA ARG A 126 16.81 3.47 -3.42
C ARG A 126 15.65 3.37 -2.45
N VAL A 127 14.65 2.58 -2.78
CA VAL A 127 13.54 2.28 -1.88
C VAL A 127 13.88 1.08 -1.00
N ARG A 128 13.36 1.10 0.21
CA ARG A 128 13.42 -0.01 1.15
C ARG A 128 12.03 -0.53 1.43
N ILE A 129 11.87 -1.85 1.50
CA ILE A 129 10.58 -2.49 1.79
C ILE A 129 10.79 -3.47 2.93
N ASP A 130 10.06 -3.27 4.02
CA ASP A 130 10.06 -4.18 5.17
C ASP A 130 8.62 -4.50 5.59
N ALA A 131 8.38 -5.76 5.93
CA ALA A 131 7.15 -6.21 6.55
C ALA A 131 7.53 -7.11 7.72
N ILE A 132 7.34 -6.60 8.94
CA ILE A 132 7.83 -7.24 10.17
C ILE A 132 6.63 -7.50 11.08
N SER A 133 6.38 -8.78 11.38
CA SER A 133 5.39 -9.17 12.38
C SER A 133 6.04 -9.47 13.71
N ASN A 134 5.44 -9.00 14.79
CA ASN A 134 5.82 -9.36 16.16
C ASN A 134 5.15 -10.67 16.64
N ASN A 135 4.38 -11.31 15.78
CA ASN A 135 3.67 -12.55 16.04
C ASN A 135 4.06 -13.62 15.01
N ALA A 136 4.77 -14.65 15.43
CA ALA A 136 5.23 -15.71 14.53
C ALA A 136 4.09 -16.49 13.84
N SER A 137 2.91 -16.54 14.45
CA SER A 137 1.72 -17.18 13.86
C SER A 137 1.01 -16.29 12.82
N ALA A 138 1.39 -15.02 12.74
CA ALA A 138 0.82 -14.01 11.85
C ALA A 138 1.90 -13.31 11.04
N LEU A 139 2.80 -14.08 10.44
CA LEU A 139 3.85 -13.53 9.57
C LEU A 139 3.23 -12.96 8.30
N PRO A 140 3.74 -11.82 7.82
CA PRO A 140 3.42 -11.37 6.47
C PRO A 140 3.79 -12.49 5.50
N LYS A 141 2.86 -12.90 4.67
CA LYS A 141 3.20 -13.87 3.62
C LYS A 141 4.07 -13.19 2.58
N VAL A 142 5.30 -13.64 2.49
CA VAL A 142 6.14 -13.35 1.34
C VAL A 142 5.65 -14.28 0.24
N SER A 143 5.21 -13.72 -0.89
CA SER A 143 4.96 -14.53 -2.07
C SER A 143 6.25 -15.29 -2.38
N LYS A 144 6.19 -16.61 -2.38
CA LYS A 144 7.33 -17.39 -2.87
C LYS A 144 7.58 -16.94 -4.30
N PRO A 145 8.84 -16.69 -4.68
CA PRO A 145 9.14 -16.50 -6.09
C PRO A 145 8.63 -17.72 -6.86
N ALA A 146 7.93 -17.45 -7.93
CA ALA A 146 7.41 -18.47 -8.81
C ALA A 146 8.53 -19.36 -9.37
#